data_166974606dd41c3c29ce8cf756ccbc0e
#
_entry.id   166974606dd41c3c29ce8cf756ccbc0e
#
_cell.length_a   1.000
_cell.length_b   1.000
_cell.length_c   1.000
_cell.angle_alpha   90.00
_cell.angle_beta   90.00
_cell.angle_gamma   90.00
#
_symmetry.space_group_name_H-M   'P 1'
#
loop_
_entity.id
_entity.type
_entity.pdbx_description
1 polymer ?
#
loop_
_entity_poly.entity_id
_entity_poly.type
_entity_poly.pdbx_seq_one_letter_code
_entity_poly.pdbx_strand_id
1 'polypeptide(L)'
;GKGSETSSDVNGFLNDDGTVKDLAGFEEVWADCDFTLDNELSFYCGTGWRACVPFLVLYENGYENISVYDGGWYEWLMHDDYPVQVGDPASDDCEHTTVGELPTGKAAK
;
A
#
# COMPACT_ATOMS: atom_id res chain seq x y z
N GLY A 1 4.72 -2.27 -0.09
CA GLY A 1 4.38 -1.01 0.57
C GLY A 1 4.67 -1.04 2.05
N LYS A 2 4.58 0.09 2.71
CA LYS A 2 4.90 0.23 4.14
C LYS A 2 3.98 -0.65 4.98
N GLY A 3 4.56 -1.52 5.78
CA GLY A 3 3.84 -2.53 6.55
C GLY A 3 3.88 -3.92 5.91
N SER A 4 4.37 -4.03 4.69
CA SER A 4 4.50 -5.29 3.96
C SER A 4 5.74 -5.25 3.06
N GLU A 5 6.87 -4.90 3.66
CA GLU A 5 8.11 -4.62 2.92
C GLU A 5 8.83 -5.86 2.45
N THR A 6 8.73 -6.94 3.19
CA THR A 6 9.58 -8.11 2.97
C THR A 6 8.94 -9.20 2.14
N SER A 7 7.63 -9.18 2.01
CA SER A 7 6.91 -10.23 1.30
C SER A 7 5.46 -9.86 1.05
N SER A 8 4.67 -10.84 0.70
CA SER A 8 3.23 -10.69 0.52
C SER A 8 2.43 -10.74 1.83
N ASP A 9 3.09 -10.61 2.96
CA ASP A 9 2.44 -10.66 4.27
C ASP A 9 2.09 -9.25 4.80
N VAL A 10 1.56 -9.22 6.01
CA VAL A 10 1.17 -8.00 6.70
C VAL A 10 1.93 -7.85 8.03
N ASN A 11 3.12 -8.41 8.13
CA ASN A 11 3.87 -8.46 9.39
C ASN A 11 4.12 -7.08 10.00
N GLY A 12 4.25 -6.05 9.17
CA GLY A 12 4.41 -4.68 9.66
C GLY A 12 3.21 -4.16 10.44
N PHE A 13 2.04 -4.79 10.30
CA PHE A 13 0.82 -4.42 11.00
C PHE A 13 0.48 -5.34 12.17
N LEU A 14 1.35 -6.28 12.47
CA LEU A 14 1.13 -7.25 13.55
C LEU A 14 2.08 -7.02 14.71
N ASN A 15 1.60 -7.33 15.91
CA ASN A 15 2.44 -7.42 17.11
C ASN A 15 3.25 -8.74 17.08
N ASP A 16 4.22 -8.86 17.96
CA ASP A 16 5.07 -10.07 18.06
C ASP A 16 4.26 -11.34 18.36
N ASP A 17 3.11 -11.20 18.98
CA ASP A 17 2.23 -12.33 19.31
C ASP A 17 1.23 -12.68 18.19
N GLY A 18 1.34 -12.03 17.04
CA GLY A 18 0.48 -12.26 15.88
C GLY A 18 -0.83 -11.50 15.88
N THR A 19 -1.12 -10.71 16.90
CA THR A 19 -2.32 -9.86 16.91
C THR A 19 -2.11 -8.61 16.07
N VAL A 20 -3.20 -8.03 15.56
CA VAL A 20 -3.16 -6.78 14.79
C VAL A 20 -2.84 -5.62 15.72
N LYS A 21 -1.93 -4.73 15.30
CA LYS A 21 -1.62 -3.51 16.03
C LYS A 21 -2.85 -2.61 16.13
N ASP A 22 -2.88 -1.80 17.19
CA ASP A 22 -3.90 -0.77 17.33
C ASP A 22 -3.52 0.49 16.53
N LEU A 23 -4.35 1.54 16.63
CA LEU A 23 -4.10 2.79 15.93
C LEU A 23 -2.74 3.39 16.26
N ALA A 24 -2.34 3.38 17.52
CA ALA A 24 -1.05 3.91 17.94
C ALA A 24 0.11 3.15 17.28
N GLY A 25 -0.02 1.82 17.15
CA GLY A 25 0.96 1.00 16.44
C GLY A 25 1.05 1.34 14.98
N PHE A 26 -0.06 1.63 14.33
CA PHE A 26 -0.08 2.06 12.92
C PHE A 26 0.55 3.43 12.75
N GLU A 27 0.27 4.36 13.63
CA GLU A 27 0.91 5.67 13.61
C GLU A 27 2.43 5.57 13.72
N GLU A 28 2.92 4.64 14.55
CA GLU A 28 4.35 4.37 14.68
C GLU A 28 4.94 3.81 13.39
N VAL A 29 4.27 2.88 12.73
CA VAL A 29 4.71 2.32 11.44
C VAL A 29 4.85 3.41 10.39
N TRP A 30 3.96 4.39 10.40
CA TRP A 30 3.93 5.44 9.39
C TRP A 30 4.59 6.74 9.81
N ALA A 31 5.23 6.79 10.98
CA ALA A 31 5.80 8.01 11.53
C ALA A 31 6.87 8.66 10.65
N ASP A 32 7.58 7.86 9.86
CA ASP A 32 8.61 8.34 8.94
C ASP A 32 8.12 8.56 7.50
N CYS A 33 6.82 8.46 7.27
CA CYS A 33 6.21 8.71 5.97
C CYS A 33 5.75 10.17 5.86
N ASP A 34 5.64 10.65 4.62
CA ASP A 34 5.30 12.05 4.32
C ASP A 34 3.79 12.30 4.31
N PHE A 35 3.02 11.57 5.10
CA PHE A 35 1.57 11.79 5.19
C PHE A 35 1.11 11.71 6.65
N THR A 36 -0.10 12.19 6.88
CA THR A 36 -0.77 12.07 8.17
C THR A 36 -2.13 11.42 8.00
N LEU A 37 -2.76 11.03 9.10
CA LEU A 37 -4.09 10.43 9.06
C LEU A 37 -5.20 11.42 8.67
N ASP A 38 -4.87 12.70 8.57
CA ASP A 38 -5.79 13.72 8.04
C ASP A 38 -5.84 13.70 6.51
N ASN A 39 -4.88 13.06 5.85
CA ASN A 39 -4.89 12.91 4.40
C ASN A 39 -5.96 11.90 3.96
N GLU A 40 -6.38 12.01 2.72
CA GLU A 40 -7.16 10.96 2.09
C GLU A 40 -6.25 9.77 1.79
N LEU A 41 -6.59 8.60 2.33
CA LEU A 41 -5.76 7.41 2.23
C LEU A 41 -6.48 6.32 1.44
N SER A 42 -5.77 5.74 0.48
CA SER A 42 -6.26 4.58 -0.25
C SER A 42 -5.27 3.43 -0.07
N PHE A 43 -5.79 2.28 0.27
CA PHE A 43 -4.99 1.08 0.51
C PHE A 43 -5.14 0.10 -0.63
N TYR A 44 -4.05 -0.55 -1.00
CA TYR A 44 -4.08 -1.59 -2.02
C TYR A 44 -3.06 -2.68 -1.70
N CYS A 45 -3.23 -3.83 -2.34
CA CYS A 45 -2.25 -4.91 -2.37
C CYS A 45 -2.37 -5.64 -3.71
N GLY A 46 -1.96 -6.89 -3.79
CA GLY A 46 -2.11 -7.66 -5.03
C GLY A 46 -3.57 -7.82 -5.46
N THR A 47 -4.44 -8.19 -4.53
CA THR A 47 -5.86 -8.48 -4.79
C THR A 47 -6.82 -7.82 -3.80
N GLY A 48 -6.35 -6.91 -2.97
CA GLY A 48 -7.18 -6.16 -2.02
C GLY A 48 -7.28 -6.74 -0.62
N TRP A 49 -6.98 -8.02 -0.42
CA TRP A 49 -7.20 -8.70 0.86
C TRP A 49 -6.38 -8.11 2.01
N ARG A 50 -5.07 -7.97 1.83
CA ARG A 50 -4.18 -7.44 2.87
C ARG A 50 -4.43 -5.96 3.15
N ALA A 51 -4.92 -5.25 2.16
CA ALA A 51 -5.24 -3.84 2.30
C ALA A 51 -6.39 -3.59 3.28
N CYS A 52 -7.21 -4.61 3.55
CA CYS A 52 -8.31 -4.51 4.50
C CYS A 52 -7.82 -4.35 5.95
N VAL A 53 -6.62 -4.81 6.28
CA VAL A 53 -6.10 -4.73 7.65
C VAL A 53 -5.98 -3.27 8.11
N PRO A 54 -5.18 -2.41 7.46
CA PRO A 54 -5.12 -1.01 7.86
C PRO A 54 -6.45 -0.28 7.68
N PHE A 55 -7.21 -0.61 6.64
CA PHE A 55 -8.51 0.01 6.42
C PHE A 55 -9.44 -0.21 7.61
N LEU A 56 -9.56 -1.45 8.07
CA LEU A 56 -10.51 -1.78 9.15
C LEU A 56 -10.10 -1.15 10.48
N VAL A 57 -8.80 -1.08 10.78
CA VAL A 57 -8.33 -0.43 12.02
C VAL A 57 -8.67 1.05 12.00
N LEU A 58 -8.44 1.73 10.89
CA LEU A 58 -8.79 3.15 10.77
C LEU A 58 -10.30 3.36 10.78
N TYR A 59 -11.05 2.50 10.13
CA TYR A 59 -12.50 2.56 10.11
C TYR A 59 -13.08 2.45 11.53
N GLU A 60 -12.59 1.51 12.33
CA GLU A 60 -13.03 1.34 13.71
C GLU A 60 -12.68 2.53 14.59
N ASN A 61 -11.67 3.30 14.22
CA ASN A 61 -11.26 4.50 14.95
C ASN A 61 -11.90 5.79 14.42
N GLY A 62 -12.90 5.67 13.55
CA GLY A 62 -13.71 6.79 13.11
C GLY A 62 -13.19 7.57 11.90
N TYR A 63 -12.17 7.09 11.22
CA TYR A 63 -11.69 7.76 10.02
C TYR A 63 -12.60 7.48 8.84
N GLU A 64 -13.00 8.52 8.13
CA GLU A 64 -13.91 8.43 6.98
C GLU A 64 -13.23 8.69 5.63
N ASN A 65 -12.04 9.27 5.64
CA ASN A 65 -11.27 9.63 4.45
C ASN A 65 -10.38 8.49 3.96
N ILE A 66 -10.90 7.28 4.02
CA ILE A 66 -10.16 6.05 3.69
C ILE A 66 -10.90 5.23 2.65
N SER A 67 -10.14 4.49 1.85
CA SER A 67 -10.70 3.59 0.83
C SER A 67 -9.76 2.41 0.59
N VAL A 68 -10.29 1.35 -0.02
CA VAL A 68 -9.50 0.21 -0.49
C VAL A 68 -9.66 0.13 -2.01
N TYR A 69 -8.53 0.05 -2.72
CA TYR A 69 -8.56 -0.29 -4.13
C TYR A 69 -8.69 -1.81 -4.26
N ASP A 70 -9.90 -2.27 -4.41
CA ASP A 70 -10.28 -3.68 -4.34
C ASP A 70 -9.58 -4.53 -5.41
N GLY A 71 -9.44 -4.01 -6.62
CA GLY A 71 -8.77 -4.72 -7.70
C GLY A 71 -7.29 -4.97 -7.44
N GLY A 72 -6.64 -4.09 -6.70
CA GLY A 72 -5.25 -4.19 -6.34
C GLY A 72 -4.29 -4.11 -7.52
N TRP A 73 -3.03 -4.52 -7.27
CA TRP A 73 -1.98 -4.45 -8.27
C TRP A 73 -2.28 -5.33 -9.50
N TYR A 74 -2.90 -6.48 -9.28
CA TYR A 74 -3.21 -7.39 -10.41
C TYR A 74 -4.19 -6.76 -11.40
N GLU A 75 -5.23 -6.09 -10.92
CA GLU A 75 -6.16 -5.39 -11.83
C GLU A 75 -5.46 -4.22 -12.52
N TRP A 76 -4.66 -3.45 -11.80
CA TRP A 76 -3.90 -2.35 -12.38
C TRP A 76 -3.04 -2.80 -13.56
N LEU A 77 -2.39 -3.96 -13.42
CA LEU A 77 -1.53 -4.53 -14.46
C LEU A 77 -2.28 -4.99 -15.71
N MET A 78 -3.59 -5.10 -15.66
CA MET A 78 -4.41 -5.46 -16.83
C MET A 78 -4.60 -4.29 -17.80
N HIS A 79 -4.23 -3.09 -17.41
CA HIS A 79 -4.42 -1.88 -18.19
C HIS A 79 -3.07 -1.32 -18.63
N ASP A 80 -2.72 -1.49 -19.90
CA ASP A 80 -1.41 -1.10 -20.41
C ASP A 80 -1.15 0.40 -20.34
N ASP A 81 -2.19 1.23 -20.32
CA ASP A 81 -2.10 2.68 -20.30
C ASP A 81 -2.08 3.27 -18.87
N TYR A 82 -2.20 2.44 -17.85
CA TYR A 82 -2.19 2.93 -16.48
C TYR A 82 -0.78 3.33 -16.04
N PRO A 83 -0.65 4.45 -15.31
CA PRO A 83 0.66 4.95 -14.90
C PRO A 83 1.28 4.09 -13.78
N VAL A 84 2.59 3.94 -13.85
CA VAL A 84 3.38 3.29 -12.81
C VAL A 84 4.68 4.05 -12.58
N GLN A 85 5.28 3.84 -11.42
CA GLN A 85 6.61 4.35 -11.09
C GLN A 85 7.58 3.20 -10.95
N VAL A 86 8.79 3.38 -11.44
CA VAL A 86 9.88 2.41 -11.31
C VAL A 86 10.96 3.04 -10.43
N GLY A 87 11.31 2.33 -9.36
CA GLY A 87 12.28 2.81 -8.38
C GLY A 87 11.61 3.38 -7.13
N ASP A 88 12.41 3.99 -6.27
CA ASP A 88 11.92 4.58 -5.03
C ASP A 88 11.20 5.91 -5.32
N PRO A 89 9.91 6.04 -4.99
CA PRO A 89 9.16 7.27 -5.24
C PRO A 89 9.74 8.52 -4.58
N ALA A 90 10.53 8.36 -3.52
CA ALA A 90 11.18 9.46 -2.84
C ALA A 90 12.52 9.85 -3.48
N SER A 91 12.99 9.09 -4.46
CA SER A 91 14.26 9.33 -5.15
C SER A 91 14.05 10.15 -6.41
N ASP A 92 15.03 11.00 -6.74
CA ASP A 92 15.06 11.74 -8.00
C ASP A 92 15.23 10.81 -9.22
N ASP A 93 15.68 9.58 -8.99
CA ASP A 93 15.88 8.57 -10.04
C ASP A 93 14.61 7.79 -10.37
N CYS A 94 13.50 8.09 -9.71
CA CYS A 94 12.24 7.41 -9.96
C CYS A 94 11.74 7.72 -11.38
N GLU A 95 11.47 6.67 -12.15
CA GLU A 95 10.95 6.79 -13.51
C GLU A 95 9.43 6.68 -13.51
N HIS A 96 8.77 7.48 -14.33
CA HIS A 96 7.34 7.42 -14.55
C HIS A 96 7.07 6.82 -15.93
N THR A 97 6.31 5.74 -15.97
CA THR A 97 6.00 5.03 -17.21
C THR A 97 4.58 4.48 -17.16
N THR A 98 4.24 3.58 -18.04
CA THR A 98 2.95 2.88 -18.03
C THR A 98 3.16 1.39 -17.87
N VAL A 99 2.09 0.68 -17.52
CA VAL A 99 2.13 -0.78 -17.34
C VAL A 99 2.67 -1.48 -18.60
N GLY A 100 2.23 -1.05 -19.78
CA GLY A 100 2.63 -1.67 -21.04
C GLY A 100 4.10 -1.49 -21.37
N GLU A 101 4.77 -0.51 -20.78
CA GLU A 101 6.18 -0.18 -21.04
C GLU A 101 7.13 -0.64 -19.93
N LEU A 102 6.65 -1.42 -18.97
CA LEU A 102 7.51 -1.94 -17.90
C LEU A 102 8.66 -2.79 -18.48
N PRO A 103 9.90 -2.60 -18.00
CA PRO A 103 11.09 -3.22 -18.63
C PRO A 103 11.10 -4.73 -18.62
N THR A 104 10.49 -5.36 -17.65
CA THR A 104 10.49 -6.82 -17.49
C THR A 104 9.10 -7.40 -17.69
N GLY A 105 8.32 -6.78 -18.57
CA GLY A 105 6.93 -7.12 -18.68
C GLY A 105 6.20 -6.78 -17.38
N LYS A 106 5.07 -7.38 -17.16
CA LYS A 106 4.21 -7.06 -16.02
C LYS A 106 4.52 -7.84 -14.76
N ALA A 107 5.65 -8.51 -14.73
CA ALA A 107 5.93 -9.48 -13.69
C ALA A 107 6.34 -8.87 -12.36
N ALA A 108 6.87 -7.68 -12.36
CA ALA A 108 7.38 -7.07 -11.15
C ALA A 108 6.24 -6.73 -10.19
N LYS A 109 6.36 -7.19 -9.00
CA LYS A 109 5.47 -6.85 -7.90
C LYS A 109 6.17 -5.97 -6.93
#